data_b160ff9d14f44a22d54f7d57eabafbad
#
_entry.id   b160ff9d14f44a22d54f7d57eabafbad
#
_cell.length_a   1.000
_cell.length_b   1.000
_cell.length_c   1.000
_cell.angle_alpha   90.00
_cell.angle_beta   90.00
_cell.angle_gamma   90.00
#
_symmetry.space_group_name_H-M   'P 1'
#
loop_
_entity.id
_entity.type
_entity.pdbx_description
1 polymer ?
#
loop_
_entity_poly.entity_id
_entity_poly.type
_entity_poly.pdbx_seq_one_letter_code
_entity_poly.pdbx_strand_id
1 'polypeptide(L)'
;MSGGFRSRSKSGDKSPEGKPQDSHKSTGAKGRDGRPQRQQRGGRGGQHRGRQAAAKGQRPGKRQEGGLIQAALAAGVDAPRAVAFDVVRRVSDDDAFANLILPKALRKQKLKGRDAAFATEITYGTLR
;
A
#
# COMPACT_ATOMS: atom_id res chain seq x y z
N MET A 1 56.73 26.09 -19.74
CA MET A 1 56.35 24.85 -20.46
C MET A 1 54.87 24.64 -20.34
N SER A 2 54.18 24.91 -21.44
CA SER A 2 52.74 24.89 -21.54
C SER A 2 52.24 23.45 -21.76
N GLY A 3 51.25 23.02 -21.00
CA GLY A 3 50.54 21.75 -21.19
C GLY A 3 49.05 21.97 -21.13
N GLY A 4 48.46 22.30 -22.27
CA GLY A 4 47.04 22.46 -22.43
C GLY A 4 46.32 21.10 -22.43
N PHE A 5 45.31 20.95 -21.60
CA PHE A 5 44.41 19.81 -21.66
C PHE A 5 43.16 20.20 -22.44
N ARG A 6 42.99 19.55 -23.56
CA ARG A 6 41.85 19.74 -24.47
C ARG A 6 40.61 19.01 -23.95
N SER A 7 39.57 19.78 -23.81
CA SER A 7 38.19 19.32 -23.66
C SER A 7 37.75 18.49 -24.86
N ARG A 8 37.25 17.32 -24.67
CA ARG A 8 36.55 16.51 -25.67
C ARG A 8 35.07 16.40 -25.31
N SER A 9 34.31 17.28 -25.93
CA SER A 9 32.87 17.17 -26.07
C SER A 9 32.54 15.93 -26.90
N LYS A 10 31.70 15.07 -26.41
CA LYS A 10 31.07 14.02 -27.22
C LYS A 10 29.58 14.08 -27.05
N SER A 11 28.98 14.81 -27.98
CA SER A 11 27.56 14.76 -28.32
C SER A 11 27.24 13.36 -28.89
N GLY A 12 26.14 12.80 -28.45
CA GLY A 12 25.57 11.57 -29.01
C GLY A 12 24.13 11.50 -28.54
N ASP A 13 23.35 12.24 -29.14
CA ASP A 13 22.20 12.06 -30.00
C ASP A 13 21.94 10.59 -30.38
N LYS A 14 20.81 10.09 -29.96
CA LYS A 14 19.86 9.26 -30.71
C LYS A 14 18.73 8.73 -29.84
N SER A 15 17.56 9.36 -30.00
CA SER A 15 16.28 8.68 -29.81
C SER A 15 16.06 7.67 -30.91
N PRO A 16 15.34 6.61 -30.68
CA PRO A 16 14.32 6.21 -31.64
C PRO A 16 12.92 6.09 -31.01
N GLU A 17 12.02 6.71 -31.70
CA GLU A 17 10.60 6.45 -31.77
C GLU A 17 10.32 4.95 -31.96
N GLY A 18 9.23 4.51 -31.36
CA GLY A 18 8.70 3.17 -31.61
C GLY A 18 7.40 2.98 -30.82
N LYS A 19 6.33 3.64 -31.28
CA LYS A 19 4.98 3.19 -30.98
C LYS A 19 4.60 2.07 -31.96
N PRO A 20 3.91 1.05 -31.51
CA PRO A 20 2.80 0.51 -32.28
C PRO A 20 1.48 0.73 -31.54
N GLN A 21 0.57 1.39 -32.23
CA GLN A 21 -0.87 1.34 -32.01
C GLN A 21 -1.34 0.00 -32.54
N ASP A 22 -2.02 -0.76 -31.70
CA ASP A 22 -2.91 -1.82 -32.18
C ASP A 22 -4.31 -1.55 -31.70
N SER A 23 -5.06 -1.04 -32.65
CA SER A 23 -6.50 -0.94 -32.67
C SER A 23 -7.08 -2.32 -32.92
N HIS A 24 -7.71 -2.92 -31.95
CA HIS A 24 -8.68 -3.99 -32.25
C HIS A 24 -10.08 -3.54 -31.90
N LYS A 25 -10.73 -2.97 -32.92
CA LYS A 25 -12.18 -3.00 -33.08
C LYS A 25 -12.60 -4.47 -33.16
N SER A 26 -13.46 -4.88 -32.27
CA SER A 26 -14.33 -6.03 -32.49
C SER A 26 -15.78 -5.62 -32.22
N THR A 27 -16.46 -5.43 -33.28
CA THR A 27 -17.90 -5.32 -33.40
C THR A 27 -18.55 -6.71 -33.31
N GLY A 28 -19.72 -6.74 -32.68
CA GLY A 28 -20.73 -7.80 -33.01
C GLY A 28 -21.04 -8.70 -31.81
N ALA A 29 -22.18 -8.68 -31.28
CA ALA A 29 -23.38 -9.29 -31.73
C ALA A 29 -24.48 -9.19 -30.66
N LYS A 30 -25.63 -8.80 -31.15
CA LYS A 30 -26.93 -8.91 -30.49
C LYS A 30 -27.25 -10.37 -30.16
N GLY A 31 -27.70 -10.61 -28.94
CA GLY A 31 -28.42 -11.83 -28.59
C GLY A 31 -29.56 -11.44 -27.65
N ARG A 32 -30.72 -11.37 -28.24
CA ARG A 32 -32.02 -11.28 -27.60
C ARG A 32 -32.34 -12.62 -26.94
N ASP A 33 -33.27 -12.50 -26.01
CA ASP A 33 -34.25 -13.51 -25.60
C ASP A 33 -34.00 -14.19 -24.25
N GLY A 34 -35.04 -14.07 -23.43
CA GLY A 34 -35.35 -15.07 -22.45
C GLY A 34 -35.63 -14.56 -21.01
N ARG A 35 -36.68 -13.76 -20.84
CA ARG A 35 -37.38 -13.76 -19.55
C ARG A 35 -38.19 -15.04 -19.42
N PRO A 36 -38.22 -15.64 -18.28
CA PRO A 36 -39.48 -16.09 -17.70
C PRO A 36 -39.78 -15.42 -16.37
N GLN A 37 -40.89 -14.74 -16.34
CA GLN A 37 -41.65 -14.46 -15.14
C GLN A 37 -42.00 -15.78 -14.44
N ARG A 38 -41.76 -15.87 -13.15
CA ARG A 38 -42.42 -16.86 -12.32
C ARG A 38 -42.84 -16.25 -11.01
N GLN A 39 -44.07 -15.92 -11.01
CA GLN A 39 -45.13 -15.96 -10.02
C GLN A 39 -44.75 -16.09 -8.53
N GLN A 40 -45.29 -15.11 -7.85
CA GLN A 40 -45.60 -15.04 -6.45
C GLN A 40 -46.22 -16.33 -5.92
N ARG A 41 -45.73 -16.85 -4.83
CA ARG A 41 -46.57 -17.55 -3.87
C ARG A 41 -46.10 -17.16 -2.49
N GLY A 42 -47.01 -16.61 -1.78
CA GLY A 42 -47.15 -16.31 -0.39
C GLY A 42 -46.83 -17.47 0.53
N GLY A 43 -46.18 -17.14 1.61
CA GLY A 43 -45.98 -18.00 2.76
C GLY A 43 -45.92 -17.09 3.98
N ARG A 44 -47.08 -17.01 4.63
CA ARG A 44 -47.28 -16.45 5.98
C ARG A 44 -46.49 -17.28 6.99
N GLY A 45 -45.95 -16.64 8.00
CA GLY A 45 -45.82 -17.26 9.30
C GLY A 45 -44.40 -17.35 9.84
N GLY A 46 -44.13 -16.67 10.93
CA GLY A 46 -42.96 -16.97 11.74
C GLY A 46 -42.42 -15.74 12.46
N GLN A 47 -43.21 -15.17 13.36
CA GLN A 47 -42.69 -14.30 14.42
C GLN A 47 -41.79 -15.14 15.32
N HIS A 48 -40.50 -15.03 15.19
CA HIS A 48 -39.61 -15.37 16.29
C HIS A 48 -38.83 -14.09 16.68
N ARG A 49 -39.36 -13.46 17.70
CA ARG A 49 -38.62 -12.54 18.54
C ARG A 49 -37.42 -13.30 19.13
N GLY A 50 -36.31 -13.23 18.47
CA GLY A 50 -35.01 -13.59 19.02
C GLY A 50 -34.20 -12.31 19.13
N ARG A 51 -34.31 -11.64 20.28
CA ARG A 51 -33.33 -10.62 20.69
C ARG A 51 -32.01 -11.35 20.94
N GLN A 52 -31.22 -11.52 19.92
CA GLN A 52 -29.78 -11.71 20.09
C GLN A 52 -29.15 -10.38 19.73
N ALA A 53 -28.83 -9.62 20.76
CA ALA A 53 -27.87 -8.56 20.68
C ALA A 53 -26.57 -9.19 20.20
N ALA A 54 -26.38 -9.23 18.88
CA ALA A 54 -25.08 -9.47 18.30
C ALA A 54 -24.20 -8.35 18.83
N ALA A 55 -23.35 -8.68 19.79
CA ALA A 55 -22.22 -7.86 20.17
C ALA A 55 -21.51 -7.53 18.85
N LYS A 56 -21.68 -6.29 18.40
CA LYS A 56 -20.83 -5.70 17.37
C LYS A 56 -19.41 -5.87 17.90
N GLY A 57 -18.75 -6.93 17.46
CA GLY A 57 -17.31 -7.02 17.58
C GLY A 57 -16.77 -5.74 16.98
N GLN A 58 -16.40 -4.83 17.83
CA GLN A 58 -15.62 -3.68 17.47
C GLN A 58 -14.37 -4.25 16.83
N ARG A 59 -14.35 -4.26 15.49
CA ARG A 59 -13.08 -4.42 14.76
C ARG A 59 -12.19 -3.36 15.38
N PRO A 60 -11.01 -3.73 15.92
CA PRO A 60 -10.09 -2.76 16.47
C PRO A 60 -9.91 -1.69 15.39
N GLY A 61 -10.35 -0.47 15.71
CA GLY A 61 -10.39 0.62 14.75
C GLY A 61 -9.02 0.68 14.09
N LYS A 62 -9.00 0.85 12.76
CA LYS A 62 -7.78 1.15 12.00
C LYS A 62 -7.02 2.20 12.77
N ARG A 63 -6.05 1.78 13.59
CA ARG A 63 -5.14 2.69 14.27
C ARG A 63 -4.54 3.54 13.17
N GLN A 64 -4.67 4.85 13.29
CA GLN A 64 -4.26 5.79 12.25
C GLN A 64 -2.82 5.52 11.90
N GLU A 65 -2.63 4.98 10.69
CA GLU A 65 -1.29 4.66 10.18
C GLU A 65 -0.43 5.93 10.20
N GLY A 66 0.56 5.95 11.04
CA GLY A 66 1.48 7.07 11.18
C GLY A 66 1.24 8.00 12.37
N GLY A 67 0.19 7.84 13.16
CA GLY A 67 -0.03 8.66 14.36
C GLY A 67 1.10 8.53 15.36
N LEU A 68 1.62 7.32 15.56
CA LEU A 68 2.78 7.08 16.43
C LEU A 68 4.07 7.69 15.90
N ILE A 69 4.30 7.61 14.60
CA ILE A 69 5.47 8.24 13.98
C ILE A 69 5.43 9.75 14.21
N GLN A 70 4.27 10.39 14.00
CA GLN A 70 4.13 11.81 14.23
C GLN A 70 4.32 12.20 15.70
N ALA A 71 3.78 11.43 16.63
CA ALA A 71 3.95 11.63 18.04
C ALA A 71 5.44 11.49 18.46
N ALA A 72 6.14 10.47 17.94
CA ALA A 72 7.57 10.27 18.19
C ALA A 72 8.41 11.41 17.64
N LEU A 73 8.12 11.87 16.41
CA LEU A 73 8.81 13.03 15.82
C LEU A 73 8.58 14.31 16.63
N ALA A 74 7.35 14.54 17.11
CA ALA A 74 7.02 15.69 17.96
C ALA A 74 7.75 15.61 19.33
N ALA A 75 8.04 14.40 19.81
CA ALA A 75 8.85 14.15 21.02
C ALA A 75 10.37 14.23 20.76
N GLY A 76 10.81 14.56 19.54
CA GLY A 76 12.23 14.71 19.21
C GLY A 76 12.93 13.40 18.82
N VAL A 77 12.20 12.32 18.58
CA VAL A 77 12.76 11.06 18.08
C VAL A 77 13.04 11.17 16.58
N ASP A 78 14.19 10.70 16.11
CA ASP A 78 14.54 10.72 14.68
C ASP A 78 13.59 9.84 13.87
N ALA A 79 13.35 10.25 12.65
CA ALA A 79 12.42 9.57 11.73
C ALA A 79 12.75 8.08 11.51
N PRO A 80 14.00 7.64 11.32
CA PRO A 80 14.34 6.22 11.20
C PRO A 80 13.93 5.38 12.41
N ARG A 81 14.18 5.88 13.62
CA ARG A 81 13.81 5.20 14.88
C ARG A 81 12.29 5.18 15.07
N ALA A 82 11.62 6.28 14.78
CA ALA A 82 10.16 6.36 14.85
C ALA A 82 9.49 5.37 13.89
N VAL A 83 10.00 5.21 12.68
CA VAL A 83 9.52 4.23 11.70
C VAL A 83 9.77 2.81 12.19
N ALA A 84 10.96 2.49 12.64
CA ALA A 84 11.30 1.16 13.16
C ALA A 84 10.38 0.77 14.33
N PHE A 85 10.16 1.67 15.27
CA PHE A 85 9.27 1.45 16.42
C PHE A 85 7.82 1.20 15.99
N ASP A 86 7.26 2.00 15.06
CA ASP A 86 5.89 1.81 14.54
C ASP A 86 5.74 0.45 13.86
N VAL A 87 6.74 0.03 13.08
CA VAL A 87 6.73 -1.27 12.39
C VAL A 87 6.80 -2.43 13.38
N VAL A 88 7.76 -2.40 14.32
CA VAL A 88 7.91 -3.47 15.33
C VAL A 88 6.62 -3.60 16.15
N ARG A 89 6.05 -2.49 16.57
CA ARG A 89 4.80 -2.49 17.30
C ARG A 89 3.63 -3.10 16.52
N ARG A 90 3.49 -2.79 15.24
CA ARG A 90 2.44 -3.38 14.40
C ARG A 90 2.63 -4.88 14.17
N VAL A 91 3.87 -5.33 14.09
CA VAL A 91 4.15 -6.77 14.02
C VAL A 91 3.73 -7.46 15.31
N SER A 92 4.00 -6.83 16.48
CA SER A 92 3.65 -7.41 17.78
C SER A 92 2.17 -7.31 18.14
N ASP A 93 1.51 -6.20 17.80
CA ASP A 93 0.13 -5.92 18.21
C ASP A 93 -0.91 -6.42 17.19
N ASP A 94 -0.58 -6.38 15.89
CA ASP A 94 -1.53 -6.61 14.79
C ASP A 94 -1.14 -7.82 13.92
N ASP A 95 -0.16 -8.62 14.31
CA ASP A 95 0.40 -9.73 13.53
C ASP A 95 0.80 -9.33 12.10
N ALA A 96 1.21 -8.08 11.92
CA ALA A 96 1.53 -7.53 10.62
C ALA A 96 2.90 -8.04 10.12
N PHE A 97 3.04 -8.17 8.81
CA PHE A 97 4.30 -8.61 8.21
C PHE A 97 5.27 -7.43 8.00
N ALA A 98 6.41 -7.45 8.69
CA ALA A 98 7.42 -6.38 8.63
C ALA A 98 7.88 -6.08 7.19
N ASN A 99 8.07 -7.11 6.36
CA ASN A 99 8.48 -6.97 4.96
C ASN A 99 7.46 -6.24 4.08
N LEU A 100 6.19 -6.21 4.48
CA LEU A 100 5.13 -5.51 3.74
C LEU A 100 4.94 -4.08 4.24
N ILE A 101 5.05 -3.84 5.56
CA ILE A 101 4.77 -2.53 6.14
C ILE A 101 5.98 -1.61 6.18
N LEU A 102 7.19 -2.14 6.40
CA LEU A 102 8.41 -1.34 6.47
C LEU A 102 8.68 -0.53 5.18
N PRO A 103 8.64 -1.11 3.96
CA PRO A 103 8.87 -0.33 2.75
C PRO A 103 7.84 0.78 2.54
N LYS A 104 6.59 0.57 2.95
CA LYS A 104 5.54 1.60 2.89
C LYS A 104 5.81 2.74 3.87
N ALA A 105 6.22 2.41 5.10
CA ALA A 105 6.55 3.39 6.13
C ALA A 105 7.76 4.25 5.72
N LEU A 106 8.83 3.64 5.18
CA LEU A 106 10.01 4.33 4.68
C LEU A 106 9.66 5.33 3.58
N ARG A 107 8.84 4.92 2.60
CA ARG A 107 8.37 5.79 1.51
C ARG A 107 7.52 6.94 2.03
N LYS A 108 6.60 6.69 2.96
CA LYS A 108 5.73 7.69 3.56
C LYS A 108 6.53 8.78 4.28
N GLN A 109 7.59 8.39 4.99
CA GLN A 109 8.49 9.31 5.68
C GLN A 109 9.63 9.84 4.79
N LYS A 110 9.65 9.47 3.51
CA LYS A 110 10.67 9.87 2.53
C LYS A 110 12.10 9.51 2.95
N LEU A 111 12.26 8.48 3.77
CA LEU A 111 13.58 8.00 4.19
C LEU A 111 14.28 7.30 3.03
N LYS A 112 15.54 7.66 2.82
CA LYS A 112 16.38 7.14 1.73
C LYS A 112 17.79 6.85 2.22
N GLY A 113 18.52 6.06 1.46
CA GLY A 113 19.92 5.79 1.70
C GLY A 113 20.19 5.29 3.11
N ARG A 114 21.05 5.99 3.83
CA ARG A 114 21.52 5.62 5.17
C ARG A 114 20.40 5.51 6.21
N ASP A 115 19.46 6.45 6.18
CA ASP A 115 18.36 6.47 7.15
C ASP A 115 17.39 5.30 6.93
N ALA A 116 17.13 4.95 5.69
CA ALA A 116 16.31 3.79 5.36
C ALA A 116 17.01 2.48 5.75
N ALA A 117 18.31 2.38 5.52
CA ALA A 117 19.11 1.22 5.92
C ALA A 117 19.12 1.08 7.45
N PHE A 118 19.31 2.16 8.18
CA PHE A 118 19.31 2.18 9.64
C PHE A 118 17.96 1.77 10.23
N ALA A 119 16.84 2.30 9.71
CA ALA A 119 15.51 1.88 10.14
C ALA A 119 15.27 0.38 9.86
N THR A 120 15.75 -0.12 8.73
CA THR A 120 15.64 -1.53 8.35
C THR A 120 16.42 -2.42 9.31
N GLU A 121 17.66 -2.05 9.63
CA GLU A 121 18.53 -2.76 10.55
C GLU A 121 17.90 -2.86 11.95
N ILE A 122 17.43 -1.74 12.49
CA ILE A 122 16.75 -1.73 13.80
C ILE A 122 15.51 -2.63 13.77
N THR A 123 14.67 -2.50 12.74
CA THR A 123 13.42 -3.27 12.66
C THR A 123 13.69 -4.77 12.66
N TYR A 124 14.54 -5.25 11.77
CA TYR A 124 14.80 -6.69 11.65
C TYR A 124 15.71 -7.20 12.78
N GLY A 125 16.57 -6.36 13.31
CA GLY A 125 17.38 -6.70 14.48
C GLY A 125 16.54 -6.91 15.75
N THR A 126 15.45 -6.14 15.89
CA THR A 126 14.54 -6.25 17.04
C THR A 126 13.59 -7.45 16.91
N LEU A 127 13.18 -7.80 15.68
CA LEU A 127 12.23 -8.88 15.42
C LEU A 127 12.87 -10.28 15.38
N ARG A 128 14.18 -10.39 15.44
CA ARG A 128 14.90 -11.65 15.55
C ARG A 128 14.84 -12.22 16.95
#